data_2ef30aeb9c30c5005eb307807aa3d4bb
#
_entry.id   2ef30aeb9c30c5005eb307807aa3d4bb
#
_cell.length_a   1.000
_cell.length_b   1.000
_cell.length_c   1.000
_cell.angle_alpha   90.00
_cell.angle_beta   90.00
_cell.angle_gamma   90.00
#
_symmetry.space_group_name_H-M   'P 1'
#
loop_
_entity.id
_entity.type
_entity.pdbx_description
1 polymer ?
#
loop_
_entity_poly.entity_id
_entity_poly.type
_entity_poly.pdbx_seq_one_letter_code
_entity_poly.pdbx_strand_id
1 'polypeptide(L)'
;MSQGQRVLEHIGAHILHDPHVAKSTPLCVLCLHPAPLCQYFVKKSKGAAGKSTVDFAKSKGCLLKTKFSYSIAAESTSSSPCSDVPMSCPLCSKTEPAIWRYFLKIHFQEKHLNVPFEKYVHLWTLSNFKETEMKNIWKKRFKIVKRSKKLKLLPLVISEDHRADIPGGYVCPKTIC
;
A
#
# COMPACT_ATOMS: atom_id res chain seq x y z
N MET A 1 -9.97 -13.99 -6.03
CA MET A 1 -9.03 -12.98 -5.50
C MET A 1 -9.02 -13.07 -3.98
N SER A 2 -7.85 -13.11 -3.33
CA SER A 2 -7.74 -13.16 -1.87
C SER A 2 -8.12 -11.82 -1.22
N GLN A 3 -8.51 -11.83 0.04
CA GLN A 3 -8.81 -10.61 0.79
C GLN A 3 -7.61 -9.64 0.79
N GLY A 4 -6.38 -10.16 0.99
CA GLY A 4 -5.18 -9.34 0.98
C GLY A 4 -4.94 -8.63 -0.35
N GLN A 5 -5.23 -9.28 -1.47
CA GLN A 5 -5.12 -8.67 -2.80
C GLN A 5 -6.10 -7.51 -2.99
N ARG A 6 -7.34 -7.66 -2.52
CA ARG A 6 -8.34 -6.58 -2.56
C ARG A 6 -7.92 -5.37 -1.71
N VAL A 7 -7.31 -5.62 -0.55
CA VAL A 7 -6.76 -4.56 0.30
C VAL A 7 -5.65 -3.81 -0.43
N LEU A 8 -4.69 -4.51 -1.06
CA LEU A 8 -3.63 -3.88 -1.84
C LEU A 8 -4.19 -3.00 -2.97
N GLU A 9 -5.18 -3.50 -3.71
CA GLU A 9 -5.80 -2.73 -4.81
C GLU A 9 -6.53 -1.48 -4.29
N HIS A 10 -7.31 -1.63 -3.23
CA HIS A 10 -8.05 -0.53 -2.65
C HIS A 10 -7.10 0.57 -2.14
N ILE A 11 -6.13 0.19 -1.30
CA ILE A 11 -5.19 1.14 -0.71
C ILE A 11 -4.23 1.70 -1.77
N GLY A 12 -3.77 0.87 -2.71
CA GLY A 12 -2.95 1.33 -3.83
C GLY A 12 -3.67 2.37 -4.69
N ALA A 13 -4.99 2.24 -4.90
CA ALA A 13 -5.78 3.24 -5.61
C ALA A 13 -5.86 4.58 -4.83
N HIS A 14 -5.96 4.53 -3.49
CA HIS A 14 -5.87 5.72 -2.65
C HIS A 14 -4.48 6.39 -2.75
N ILE A 15 -3.40 5.61 -2.64
CA ILE A 15 -2.03 6.14 -2.73
C ILE A 15 -1.80 6.84 -4.08
N LEU A 16 -2.29 6.27 -5.18
CA LEU A 16 -2.06 6.83 -6.52
C LEU A 16 -2.95 8.04 -6.82
N HIS A 17 -4.22 8.01 -6.41
CA HIS A 17 -5.23 8.91 -6.93
C HIS A 17 -5.94 9.78 -5.88
N ASP A 18 -5.79 9.49 -4.58
CA ASP A 18 -6.40 10.30 -3.53
C ASP A 18 -5.53 11.54 -3.25
N PRO A 19 -6.07 12.76 -3.44
CA PRO A 19 -5.33 13.98 -3.13
C PRO A 19 -5.08 14.19 -1.63
N HIS A 20 -5.85 13.52 -0.77
CA HIS A 20 -5.72 13.63 0.69
C HIS A 20 -4.66 12.68 1.27
N VAL A 21 -4.19 11.71 0.49
CA VAL A 21 -3.09 10.83 0.92
C VAL A 21 -1.76 11.52 0.68
N ALA A 22 -0.98 11.72 1.74
CA ALA A 22 0.35 12.32 1.64
C ALA A 22 1.26 11.45 0.77
N LYS A 23 1.73 12.03 -0.34
CA LYS A 23 2.64 11.34 -1.28
C LYS A 23 4.11 11.60 -0.97
N SER A 24 4.40 12.55 -0.09
CA SER A 24 5.75 12.93 0.31
C SER A 24 6.37 12.01 1.37
N THR A 25 5.57 11.21 2.04
CA THR A 25 6.04 10.32 3.10
C THR A 25 5.72 8.87 2.74
N PRO A 26 6.70 7.95 2.77
CA PRO A 26 6.43 6.53 2.55
C PRO A 26 5.44 5.98 3.57
N LEU A 27 4.37 5.35 3.08
CA LEU A 27 3.32 4.76 3.89
C LEU A 27 3.30 3.24 3.77
N CYS A 28 2.79 2.57 4.78
CA CYS A 28 2.46 1.17 4.70
C CYS A 28 1.18 0.97 3.87
N VAL A 29 1.24 0.20 2.80
CA VAL A 29 0.11 -0.05 1.88
C VAL A 29 -1.01 -0.88 2.52
N LEU A 30 -0.81 -1.48 3.67
CA LEU A 30 -1.87 -2.24 4.36
C LEU A 30 -2.62 -1.42 5.41
N CYS A 31 -2.00 -0.41 6.02
CA CYS A 31 -2.62 0.33 7.13
C CYS A 31 -2.46 1.86 7.03
N LEU A 32 -1.79 2.37 6.00
CA LEU A 32 -1.50 3.79 5.77
C LEU A 32 -0.71 4.50 6.88
N HIS A 33 -0.15 3.76 7.84
CA HIS A 33 0.77 4.34 8.82
C HIS A 33 2.12 4.63 8.16
N PRO A 34 2.90 5.59 8.67
CA PRO A 34 4.25 5.88 8.18
C PRO A 34 5.13 4.63 8.13
N ALA A 35 5.90 4.47 7.06
CA ALA A 35 6.69 3.27 6.81
C ALA A 35 7.65 2.87 7.96
N PRO A 36 8.29 3.80 8.72
CA PRO A 36 9.16 3.40 9.82
C PRO A 36 8.46 2.58 10.90
N LEU A 37 7.15 2.75 11.10
CA LEU A 37 6.36 1.98 12.07
C LEU A 37 6.04 0.57 11.55
N CYS A 38 5.93 0.40 10.23
CA CYS A 38 5.60 -0.86 9.57
C CYS A 38 6.79 -1.34 8.74
N GLN A 39 7.52 -2.31 9.23
CA GLN A 39 8.71 -2.84 8.56
C GLN A 39 8.38 -4.17 7.87
N TYR A 40 8.54 -4.22 6.55
CA TYR A 40 8.39 -5.43 5.76
C TYR A 40 9.76 -5.93 5.29
N PHE A 41 9.91 -7.24 5.24
CA PHE A 41 11.10 -7.90 4.74
C PHE A 41 10.71 -8.87 3.62
N VAL A 42 11.58 -8.98 2.62
CA VAL A 42 11.39 -9.84 1.47
C VAL A 42 12.46 -10.91 1.49
N LYS A 43 12.09 -12.14 1.18
CA LYS A 43 13.01 -13.28 1.02
C LYS A 43 12.80 -13.96 -0.31
N LYS A 44 13.85 -14.62 -0.81
CA LYS A 44 13.73 -15.50 -1.97
C LYS A 44 13.03 -16.80 -1.56
N SER A 45 12.09 -17.26 -2.36
CA SER A 45 11.41 -18.53 -2.13
C SER A 45 12.37 -19.69 -2.35
N LYS A 46 12.33 -20.67 -1.46
CA LYS A 46 13.07 -21.93 -1.64
C LYS A 46 12.41 -22.72 -2.77
N GLY A 47 13.15 -23.06 -3.82
CA GLY A 47 12.75 -23.99 -4.87
C GLY A 47 12.09 -23.41 -6.13
N ALA A 48 11.63 -22.19 -6.15
CA ALA A 48 11.16 -21.56 -7.39
C ALA A 48 12.20 -20.53 -7.85
N ALA A 49 12.74 -20.66 -9.05
CA ALA A 49 13.80 -19.82 -9.59
C ALA A 49 13.58 -18.32 -9.29
N GLY A 50 14.21 -17.82 -8.25
CA GLY A 50 14.31 -16.39 -7.96
C GLY A 50 13.05 -15.66 -7.50
N LYS A 51 11.90 -16.32 -7.29
CA LYS A 51 10.65 -15.65 -6.87
C LYS A 51 10.80 -15.07 -5.46
N SER A 52 10.48 -13.79 -5.32
CA SER A 52 10.43 -13.11 -4.03
C SER A 52 9.12 -13.39 -3.29
N THR A 53 9.17 -13.39 -1.97
CA THR A 53 7.99 -13.49 -1.10
C THR A 53 8.17 -12.59 0.11
N VAL A 54 7.07 -12.15 0.73
CA VAL A 54 7.15 -11.41 2.00
C VAL A 54 7.55 -12.36 3.13
N ASP A 55 8.55 -11.99 3.89
CA ASP A 55 8.88 -12.65 5.14
C ASP A 55 8.01 -12.12 6.27
N PHE A 56 6.81 -12.69 6.39
CA PHE A 56 5.86 -12.26 7.42
C PHE A 56 6.34 -12.53 8.86
N ALA A 57 7.25 -13.47 9.06
CA ALA A 57 7.82 -13.74 10.38
C ALA A 57 8.75 -12.61 10.83
N LYS A 58 9.59 -12.13 9.92
CA LYS A 58 10.51 -11.02 10.17
C LYS A 58 9.82 -9.67 10.15
N SER A 59 8.74 -9.53 9.39
CA SER A 59 7.98 -8.26 9.24
C SER A 59 7.21 -7.94 10.51
N LYS A 60 7.24 -6.66 10.93
CA LYS A 60 6.66 -6.19 12.20
C LYS A 60 6.02 -4.81 12.09
N GLY A 61 5.28 -4.42 13.12
CA GLY A 61 4.71 -3.07 13.29
C GLY A 61 3.36 -2.84 12.63
N CYS A 62 2.95 -3.63 11.63
CA CYS A 62 1.68 -3.42 10.96
C CYS A 62 0.54 -4.15 11.69
N LEU A 63 -0.46 -3.40 12.15
CA LEU A 63 -1.66 -3.94 12.82
C LEU A 63 -2.58 -4.67 11.82
N LEU A 64 -2.64 -4.22 10.57
CA LEU A 64 -3.47 -4.81 9.52
C LEU A 64 -2.68 -5.80 8.63
N LYS A 65 -1.71 -6.49 9.22
CA LYS A 65 -0.85 -7.44 8.53
C LYS A 65 -1.65 -8.58 7.90
N THR A 66 -1.94 -8.45 6.61
CA THR A 66 -2.73 -9.41 5.83
C THR A 66 -1.83 -10.15 4.84
N LYS A 67 -1.99 -11.47 4.75
CA LYS A 67 -1.27 -12.29 3.77
C LYS A 67 -1.82 -12.04 2.37
N PHE A 68 -0.93 -11.86 1.40
CA PHE A 68 -1.23 -11.76 -0.02
C PHE A 68 -0.21 -12.55 -0.85
N SER A 69 -0.58 -12.90 -2.08
CA SER A 69 0.35 -13.55 -3.02
C SER A 69 1.27 -12.50 -3.64
N TYR A 70 2.55 -12.56 -3.27
CA TYR A 70 3.56 -11.61 -3.77
C TYR A 70 3.68 -11.65 -5.30
N SER A 71 3.76 -12.85 -5.90
CA SER A 71 3.91 -13.00 -7.34
C SER A 71 2.73 -12.42 -8.11
N ILE A 72 1.50 -12.72 -7.68
CA ILE A 72 0.29 -12.16 -8.30
C ILE A 72 0.29 -10.63 -8.20
N ALA A 73 0.61 -10.09 -7.03
CA ALA A 73 0.67 -8.66 -6.83
C ALA A 73 1.80 -7.99 -7.62
N ALA A 74 2.98 -8.62 -7.69
CA ALA A 74 4.13 -8.06 -8.41
C ALA A 74 3.96 -8.04 -9.94
N GLU A 75 3.36 -9.08 -10.50
CA GLU A 75 3.16 -9.24 -11.95
C GLU A 75 2.04 -8.35 -12.47
N SER A 76 0.98 -8.16 -11.68
CA SER A 76 -0.23 -7.44 -12.08
C SER A 76 -0.93 -8.08 -13.29
N THR A 77 -2.21 -8.31 -13.16
CA THR A 77 -3.05 -8.91 -14.23
C THR A 77 -4.26 -8.03 -14.48
N SER A 78 -5.04 -8.31 -15.51
CA SER A 78 -6.31 -7.63 -15.77
C SER A 78 -7.31 -7.73 -14.62
N SER A 79 -7.28 -8.85 -13.87
CA SER A 79 -8.11 -9.06 -12.69
C SER A 79 -7.48 -8.51 -11.39
N SER A 80 -6.20 -8.15 -11.41
CA SER A 80 -5.44 -7.66 -10.25
C SER A 80 -4.38 -6.64 -10.71
N PRO A 81 -4.78 -5.40 -11.03
CA PRO A 81 -3.90 -4.41 -11.64
C PRO A 81 -2.91 -3.78 -10.67
N CYS A 82 -3.15 -3.85 -9.37
CA CYS A 82 -2.23 -3.29 -8.37
C CYS A 82 -0.91 -4.06 -8.35
N SER A 83 0.20 -3.34 -8.53
CA SER A 83 1.55 -3.89 -8.47
C SER A 83 2.34 -3.38 -7.26
N ASP A 84 1.67 -2.83 -6.26
CA ASP A 84 2.33 -2.32 -5.06
C ASP A 84 2.70 -3.47 -4.12
N VAL A 85 3.95 -3.85 -4.17
CA VAL A 85 4.55 -4.88 -3.31
C VAL A 85 5.78 -4.33 -2.61
N PRO A 86 6.12 -4.82 -1.41
CA PRO A 86 7.36 -4.42 -0.76
C PRO A 86 8.57 -4.97 -1.54
N MET A 87 9.51 -4.11 -1.88
CA MET A 87 10.70 -4.42 -2.66
C MET A 87 11.97 -4.04 -1.89
N SER A 88 13.01 -4.86 -1.98
CA SER A 88 14.33 -4.46 -1.51
C SER A 88 14.93 -3.42 -2.45
N CYS A 89 15.37 -2.28 -1.92
CA CYS A 89 16.12 -1.32 -2.71
C CYS A 89 17.46 -1.93 -3.16
N PRO A 90 17.81 -1.88 -4.44
CA PRO A 90 19.07 -2.45 -4.92
C PRO A 90 20.33 -1.73 -4.39
N LEU A 91 20.18 -0.51 -3.88
CA LEU A 91 21.26 0.34 -3.36
C LEU A 91 21.39 0.29 -1.84
N CYS A 92 20.35 -0.15 -1.14
CA CYS A 92 20.36 -0.28 0.31
C CYS A 92 20.94 -1.64 0.74
N SER A 93 21.31 -1.72 2.02
CA SER A 93 21.69 -3.00 2.62
C SER A 93 20.54 -4.02 2.55
N LYS A 94 20.90 -5.30 2.34
CA LYS A 94 19.91 -6.40 2.36
C LYS A 94 19.25 -6.62 3.72
N THR A 95 19.79 -6.02 4.75
CA THR A 95 19.25 -6.08 6.12
C THR A 95 18.17 -5.02 6.37
N GLU A 96 18.06 -4.01 5.50
CA GLU A 96 17.06 -2.97 5.61
C GLU A 96 15.67 -3.46 5.25
N PRO A 97 14.63 -2.84 5.83
CA PRO A 97 13.25 -3.12 5.46
C PRO A 97 12.99 -2.84 3.98
N ALA A 98 12.12 -3.63 3.39
CA ALA A 98 11.65 -3.41 2.04
C ALA A 98 10.74 -2.17 1.96
N ILE A 99 10.75 -1.54 0.80
CA ILE A 99 9.98 -0.33 0.51
C ILE A 99 8.83 -0.71 -0.43
N TRP A 100 7.64 -0.20 -0.19
CA TRP A 100 6.51 -0.39 -1.07
C TRP A 100 6.78 0.27 -2.44
N ARG A 101 6.44 -0.43 -3.52
CA ARG A 101 6.81 -0.04 -4.89
C ARG A 101 6.42 1.40 -5.24
N TYR A 102 5.23 1.85 -4.84
CA TYR A 102 4.75 3.18 -5.17
C TYR A 102 5.49 4.31 -4.44
N PHE A 103 6.19 3.98 -3.36
CA PHE A 103 7.07 4.91 -2.62
C PHE A 103 8.56 4.76 -2.96
N LEU A 104 8.91 3.83 -3.85
CA LEU A 104 10.31 3.58 -4.17
C LEU A 104 10.99 4.80 -4.82
N LYS A 105 10.27 5.55 -5.67
CA LYS A 105 10.76 6.82 -6.25
C LYS A 105 11.17 7.83 -5.18
N ILE A 106 10.31 8.03 -4.17
CA ILE A 106 10.56 8.96 -3.05
C ILE A 106 11.77 8.49 -2.26
N HIS A 107 11.84 7.21 -1.94
CA HIS A 107 13.00 6.63 -1.27
C HIS A 107 14.31 6.90 -2.02
N PHE A 108 14.33 6.75 -3.35
CA PHE A 108 15.52 7.07 -4.15
C PHE A 108 15.87 8.55 -4.07
N GLN A 109 14.88 9.42 -4.15
CA GLN A 109 15.06 10.87 -4.05
C GLN A 109 15.55 11.33 -2.68
N GLU A 110 15.23 10.61 -1.60
CA GLU A 110 15.64 10.97 -0.24
C GLU A 110 16.97 10.33 0.18
N LYS A 111 17.20 9.08 -0.20
CA LYS A 111 18.33 8.28 0.30
C LYS A 111 19.48 8.12 -0.69
N HIS A 112 19.23 8.33 -1.99
CA HIS A 112 20.20 8.05 -3.04
C HIS A 112 20.37 9.24 -4.00
N LEU A 113 20.50 10.46 -3.47
CA LEU A 113 20.57 11.73 -4.21
C LEU A 113 21.66 11.76 -5.29
N ASN A 114 22.78 11.06 -5.04
CA ASN A 114 23.97 11.11 -5.93
C ASN A 114 23.96 9.98 -6.98
N VAL A 115 22.87 9.23 -7.10
CA VAL A 115 22.81 8.11 -8.07
C VAL A 115 21.93 8.51 -9.24
N PRO A 116 22.35 8.27 -10.50
CA PRO A 116 21.50 8.49 -11.67
C PRO A 116 20.31 7.53 -11.61
N PHE A 117 19.18 8.03 -11.12
CA PHE A 117 18.00 7.22 -10.84
C PHE A 117 17.31 6.73 -12.13
N GLU A 118 17.64 7.30 -13.28
CA GLU A 118 17.13 6.89 -14.60
C GLU A 118 17.28 5.39 -14.85
N LYS A 119 18.37 4.79 -14.34
CA LYS A 119 18.61 3.34 -14.42
C LYS A 119 17.56 2.51 -13.68
N TYR A 120 16.90 3.09 -12.70
CA TYR A 120 15.98 2.42 -11.78
C TYR A 120 14.52 2.81 -12.00
N VAL A 121 14.22 3.72 -12.91
CA VAL A 121 12.86 4.21 -13.20
C VAL A 121 11.89 3.06 -13.48
N HIS A 122 12.34 1.99 -14.13
CA HIS A 122 11.54 0.81 -14.41
C HIS A 122 11.00 0.10 -13.16
N LEU A 123 11.61 0.31 -12.00
CA LEU A 123 11.19 -0.33 -10.74
C LEU A 123 9.86 0.25 -10.21
N TRP A 124 9.57 1.52 -10.46
CA TRP A 124 8.36 2.20 -9.97
C TRP A 124 7.42 2.69 -11.07
N THR A 125 7.87 2.68 -12.33
CA THR A 125 7.02 3.09 -13.45
C THR A 125 5.85 2.13 -13.61
N LEU A 126 4.66 2.69 -13.72
CA LEU A 126 3.44 1.96 -14.03
C LEU A 126 3.22 1.97 -15.55
N SER A 127 2.73 0.86 -16.09
CA SER A 127 2.25 0.86 -17.47
C SER A 127 0.92 1.63 -17.56
N ASN A 128 0.62 2.17 -18.74
CA ASN A 128 -0.65 2.88 -19.00
C ASN A 128 -1.88 2.04 -18.62
N PHE A 129 -1.81 0.73 -18.84
CA PHE A 129 -2.85 -0.21 -18.43
C PHE A 129 -3.05 -0.19 -16.91
N LYS A 130 -1.98 -0.34 -16.12
CA LYS A 130 -2.05 -0.34 -14.65
C LYS A 130 -2.59 0.98 -14.11
N GLU A 131 -2.11 2.08 -14.64
CA GLU A 131 -2.55 3.42 -14.24
C GLU A 131 -4.04 3.63 -14.51
N THR A 132 -4.50 3.22 -15.70
CA THR A 132 -5.92 3.30 -16.07
C THR A 132 -6.80 2.42 -15.18
N GLU A 133 -6.41 1.18 -14.93
CA GLU A 133 -7.20 0.26 -14.09
C GLU A 133 -7.23 0.69 -12.63
N MET A 134 -6.10 1.16 -12.07
CA MET A 134 -6.08 1.71 -10.72
C MET A 134 -6.95 2.96 -10.59
N LYS A 135 -6.99 3.82 -11.61
CA LYS A 135 -7.90 4.97 -11.68
C LYS A 135 -9.37 4.54 -11.75
N ASN A 136 -9.66 3.45 -12.46
CA ASN A 136 -11.00 2.87 -12.52
C ASN A 136 -11.44 2.33 -11.16
N ILE A 137 -10.55 1.65 -10.41
CA ILE A 137 -10.81 1.19 -9.05
C ILE A 137 -11.12 2.40 -8.14
N TRP A 138 -10.31 3.45 -8.23
CA TRP A 138 -10.53 4.69 -7.49
C TRP A 138 -11.91 5.33 -7.77
N LYS A 139 -12.30 5.41 -9.03
CA LYS A 139 -13.62 5.95 -9.43
C LYS A 139 -14.79 5.08 -8.94
N LYS A 140 -14.63 3.75 -8.96
CA LYS A 140 -15.68 2.80 -8.56
C LYS A 140 -15.99 2.84 -7.06
N ARG A 141 -15.09 3.31 -6.19
CA ARG A 141 -15.30 3.36 -4.73
C ARG A 141 -16.58 4.09 -4.34
N PHE A 142 -16.93 5.15 -5.04
CA PHE A 142 -18.17 5.91 -4.77
C PHE A 142 -19.46 5.16 -5.18
N LYS A 143 -19.36 4.24 -6.16
CA LYS A 143 -20.54 3.46 -6.60
C LYS A 143 -20.92 2.41 -5.56
N ILE A 144 -19.97 1.89 -4.81
CA ILE A 144 -20.19 0.90 -3.74
C ILE A 144 -20.95 1.55 -2.58
N VAL A 145 -20.57 2.75 -2.19
CA VAL A 145 -21.25 3.52 -1.12
C VAL A 145 -22.71 3.82 -1.47
N LYS A 146 -23.03 4.11 -2.74
CA LYS A 146 -24.41 4.36 -3.17
C LYS A 146 -25.31 3.12 -3.11
N ARG A 147 -24.75 1.90 -3.29
CA ARG A 147 -25.52 0.64 -3.17
C ARG A 147 -25.78 0.24 -1.73
N SER A 148 -24.90 0.57 -0.79
CA SER A 148 -25.06 0.25 0.63
C SER A 148 -26.07 1.17 1.35
N LYS A 149 -26.48 2.30 0.76
CA LYS A 149 -27.53 3.17 1.33
C LYS A 149 -28.93 2.54 1.39
N LYS A 150 -29.14 1.36 0.78
CA LYS A 150 -30.37 0.56 0.96
C LYS A 150 -30.38 -0.33 2.21
N LEU A 151 -29.23 -0.61 2.80
CA LEU A 151 -29.17 -1.14 4.15
C LEU A 151 -29.22 0.06 5.10
N LYS A 152 -30.22 0.13 5.99
CA LYS A 152 -30.26 1.05 7.12
C LYS A 152 -28.94 0.83 7.88
N LEU A 153 -27.95 1.66 7.59
CA LEU A 153 -26.74 1.75 8.39
C LEU A 153 -27.20 2.27 9.75
N LEU A 154 -27.26 1.39 10.73
CA LEU A 154 -27.14 1.81 12.11
C LEU A 154 -25.88 2.68 12.16
N PRO A 155 -25.93 3.89 12.70
CA PRO A 155 -24.74 4.70 12.84
C PRO A 155 -23.70 3.84 13.58
N LEU A 156 -22.50 3.73 13.01
CA LEU A 156 -21.35 3.19 13.71
C LEU A 156 -21.12 4.13 14.90
N VAL A 157 -21.74 3.80 16.03
CA VAL A 157 -21.42 4.41 17.31
C VAL A 157 -20.05 3.86 17.66
N ILE A 158 -19.03 4.65 17.38
CA ILE A 158 -17.70 4.40 17.97
C ILE A 158 -17.94 4.56 19.45
N SER A 159 -17.92 3.45 20.20
CA SER A 159 -18.07 3.46 21.64
C SER A 159 -17.04 4.42 22.23
N GLU A 160 -17.41 5.17 23.26
CA GLU A 160 -16.52 6.13 23.92
C GLU A 160 -15.22 5.49 24.43
N ASP A 161 -15.25 4.21 24.73
CA ASP A 161 -14.09 3.41 25.11
C ASP A 161 -12.99 3.37 24.02
N HIS A 162 -13.34 3.50 22.73
CA HIS A 162 -12.35 3.57 21.65
C HIS A 162 -11.78 4.97 21.39
N ARG A 163 -12.33 5.99 22.05
CA ARG A 163 -11.80 7.36 21.99
C ARG A 163 -10.66 7.62 22.96
N ALA A 164 -10.55 6.83 24.03
CA ALA A 164 -9.54 7.00 25.06
C ALA A 164 -8.13 6.54 24.65
N ASP A 165 -8.02 5.66 23.64
CA ASP A 165 -6.76 5.04 23.24
C ASP A 165 -6.05 5.70 22.04
N ILE A 166 -6.47 6.89 21.60
CA ILE A 166 -5.77 7.65 20.54
C ILE A 166 -4.91 8.73 21.20
N PRO A 167 -3.60 8.51 21.39
CA PRO A 167 -2.72 9.58 21.85
C PRO A 167 -2.54 10.60 20.74
N GLY A 168 -3.03 11.81 20.94
CA GLY A 168 -2.76 12.98 20.09
C GLY A 168 -3.79 13.20 18.97
N GLY A 169 -4.88 13.78 19.36
CA GLY A 169 -5.76 14.72 18.68
C GLY A 169 -5.77 14.83 17.17
N TYR A 170 -6.24 13.81 16.43
CA TYR A 170 -6.75 14.04 15.08
C TYR A 170 -8.24 14.34 15.19
N VAL A 171 -8.57 15.63 15.28
CA VAL A 171 -9.94 16.12 15.08
C VAL A 171 -10.26 15.95 13.60
N CYS A 172 -11.08 14.97 13.27
CA CYS A 172 -11.68 14.86 11.95
C CYS A 172 -12.56 16.10 11.70
N PRO A 173 -12.31 16.92 10.65
CA PRO A 173 -13.18 18.06 10.36
C PRO A 173 -14.60 17.55 10.05
N LYS A 174 -15.58 18.12 10.74
CA LYS A 174 -17.02 17.81 10.64
C LYS A 174 -17.69 18.20 9.32
N THR A 175 -16.96 18.27 8.23
CA THR A 175 -17.54 18.67 6.95
C THR A 175 -17.02 17.76 5.86
N ILE A 176 -17.70 16.67 5.65
CA ILE A 176 -17.99 16.00 4.36
C ILE A 176 -18.67 14.66 4.71
N CYS A 177 -19.95 14.71 5.01
CA CYS A 177 -20.87 13.60 4.79
C CYS A 177 -21.57 13.83 3.47
#